data_b2ca5c0546c2a7f6de8278b969a543cb
#
_entry.id   b2ca5c0546c2a7f6de8278b969a543cb
#
_cell.length_a   1.000
_cell.length_b   1.000
_cell.length_c   1.000
_cell.angle_alpha   90.00
_cell.angle_beta   90.00
_cell.angle_gamma   90.00
#
_symmetry.space_group_name_H-M   'P 1'
#
loop_
_entity.id
_entity.type
_entity.pdbx_description
1 polymer ?
#
loop_
_entity_poly.entity_id
_entity_poly.type
_entity_poly.pdbx_seq_one_letter_code
_entity_poly.pdbx_strand_id
1 'polypeptide(L)'
;MRAVVVVLDAKPDLAVLRKHYAPDHPLIAVDASGERPVTLESAGASQARFVVFPPVDPYVDLASVAAISRIAERLRAPDGCPWDREQTHASLRPHLLEEAYEALEALDSGDLDRLRDELGDLLFQIAIHAQLAHEEGAFDIADVARRLGEKLIRRHPHVFEGVAIEGGDLLAQWERIKREERAGEGVLGGVPKDLPALFAAERLQERAARVRMVPPRIDLPVDVDDPEFLGELLFDLVGAAREQGFDAETALREANERFMKHVARVETRARTDGRALESYSADEMRALWDETTQ
;
A
#
# COMPACT_ATOMS: atom_id res chain seq x y z
N MET A 1 -27.91 -5.80 -5.52
CA MET A 1 -27.16 -5.22 -6.67
C MET A 1 -28.13 -4.56 -7.64
N ARG A 2 -27.71 -3.49 -8.33
CA ARG A 2 -28.53 -2.83 -9.37
C ARG A 2 -28.10 -3.37 -10.73
N ALA A 3 -29.06 -3.65 -11.63
CA ALA A 3 -28.74 -3.95 -13.02
C ALA A 3 -28.10 -2.71 -13.67
N VAL A 4 -27.06 -2.91 -14.47
CA VAL A 4 -26.40 -1.86 -15.24
C VAL A 4 -26.86 -1.99 -16.69
N VAL A 5 -27.37 -0.91 -17.27
CA VAL A 5 -27.76 -0.85 -18.67
C VAL A 5 -26.68 -0.14 -19.45
N VAL A 6 -26.09 -0.82 -20.43
CA VAL A 6 -25.12 -0.23 -21.34
C VAL A 6 -25.80 0.03 -22.67
N VAL A 7 -25.82 1.30 -23.11
CA VAL A 7 -26.39 1.72 -24.39
C VAL A 7 -25.34 1.52 -25.48
N LEU A 8 -25.68 0.82 -26.55
CA LEU A 8 -24.78 0.51 -27.66
C LEU A 8 -25.14 1.41 -28.85
N ASP A 9 -24.60 2.62 -28.92
CA ASP A 9 -24.89 3.58 -30.01
C ASP A 9 -24.14 3.27 -31.33
N ALA A 10 -23.11 2.48 -31.29
CA ALA A 10 -22.36 1.96 -32.43
C ALA A 10 -21.71 0.63 -32.01
N LYS A 11 -20.94 -0.04 -32.87
CA LYS A 11 -20.22 -1.28 -32.46
C LYS A 11 -19.52 -1.04 -31.11
N PRO A 12 -20.00 -1.66 -30.02
CA PRO A 12 -19.48 -1.37 -28.70
C PRO A 12 -18.03 -1.87 -28.63
N ASP A 13 -17.15 -1.00 -28.17
CA ASP A 13 -15.85 -1.46 -27.70
C ASP A 13 -16.02 -2.14 -26.35
N LEU A 14 -16.34 -3.43 -26.39
CA LEU A 14 -16.47 -4.25 -25.19
C LEU A 14 -15.10 -4.56 -24.53
N ALA A 15 -14.01 -4.06 -25.11
CA ALA A 15 -12.66 -4.29 -24.57
C ALA A 15 -12.51 -3.72 -23.15
N VAL A 16 -13.19 -2.61 -22.83
CA VAL A 16 -13.21 -2.06 -21.48
C VAL A 16 -13.92 -3.00 -20.51
N LEU A 17 -15.06 -3.55 -20.89
CA LEU A 17 -15.85 -4.46 -20.06
C LEU A 17 -15.11 -5.79 -19.84
N ARG A 18 -14.39 -6.29 -20.86
CA ARG A 18 -13.57 -7.50 -20.78
C ARG A 18 -12.40 -7.40 -19.80
N LYS A 19 -12.04 -6.19 -19.36
CA LYS A 19 -11.06 -5.99 -18.28
C LYS A 19 -11.63 -6.27 -16.88
N HIS A 20 -12.94 -6.28 -16.76
CA HIS A 20 -13.65 -6.36 -15.48
C HIS A 20 -14.58 -7.56 -15.36
N TYR A 21 -14.92 -8.21 -16.47
CA TYR A 21 -15.86 -9.32 -16.52
C TYR A 21 -15.30 -10.45 -17.37
N ALA A 22 -15.56 -11.68 -16.96
CA ALA A 22 -15.18 -12.87 -17.73
C ALA A 22 -15.87 -12.91 -19.12
N PRO A 23 -15.28 -13.56 -20.14
CA PRO A 23 -15.86 -13.64 -21.49
C PRO A 23 -17.26 -14.27 -21.52
N ASP A 24 -17.52 -15.23 -20.65
CA ASP A 24 -18.77 -15.96 -20.49
C ASP A 24 -19.77 -15.27 -19.54
N HIS A 25 -19.45 -14.07 -19.03
CA HIS A 25 -20.33 -13.30 -18.15
C HIS A 25 -21.71 -13.14 -18.76
N PRO A 26 -22.80 -13.53 -18.03
CA PRO A 26 -24.14 -13.54 -18.57
C PRO A 26 -24.70 -12.10 -18.71
N LEU A 27 -25.23 -11.80 -19.86
CA LEU A 27 -25.86 -10.54 -20.21
C LEU A 27 -27.24 -10.76 -20.81
N ILE A 28 -28.05 -9.70 -20.84
CA ILE A 28 -29.30 -9.68 -21.59
C ILE A 28 -29.16 -8.65 -22.71
N ALA A 29 -29.20 -9.09 -23.94
CA ALA A 29 -29.29 -8.22 -25.11
C ALA A 29 -30.74 -7.82 -25.35
N VAL A 30 -30.99 -6.53 -25.56
CA VAL A 30 -32.33 -5.97 -25.81
C VAL A 30 -32.35 -5.26 -27.16
N ASP A 31 -33.23 -5.70 -28.06
CA ASP A 31 -33.43 -5.10 -29.36
C ASP A 31 -34.95 -5.04 -29.71
N ALA A 32 -35.28 -4.68 -30.96
CA ALA A 32 -36.67 -4.59 -31.40
C ALA A 32 -37.43 -5.93 -31.38
N SER A 33 -36.70 -7.06 -31.32
CA SER A 33 -37.30 -8.41 -31.27
C SER A 33 -37.53 -8.90 -29.83
N GLY A 34 -37.04 -8.16 -28.82
CA GLY A 34 -37.19 -8.47 -27.42
C GLY A 34 -35.87 -8.67 -26.66
N GLU A 35 -35.99 -9.33 -25.53
CA GLU A 35 -34.86 -9.67 -24.66
C GLU A 35 -34.35 -11.08 -24.96
N ARG A 36 -33.01 -11.24 -24.96
CA ARG A 36 -32.38 -12.57 -25.12
C ARG A 36 -31.10 -12.66 -24.29
N PRO A 37 -30.85 -13.82 -23.69
CA PRO A 37 -29.57 -14.05 -22.98
C PRO A 37 -28.43 -14.14 -23.99
N VAL A 38 -27.31 -13.51 -23.65
CA VAL A 38 -26.03 -13.54 -24.38
C VAL A 38 -24.88 -13.58 -23.38
N THR A 39 -23.69 -13.83 -23.85
CA THR A 39 -22.48 -13.67 -23.04
C THR A 39 -21.74 -12.38 -23.44
N LEU A 40 -20.84 -11.92 -22.61
CA LEU A 40 -19.97 -10.76 -22.94
C LEU A 40 -19.20 -10.99 -24.24
N GLU A 41 -18.76 -12.22 -24.48
CA GLU A 41 -18.07 -12.59 -25.71
C GLU A 41 -18.99 -12.44 -26.95
N SER A 42 -20.21 -12.92 -26.86
CA SER A 42 -21.18 -12.89 -27.96
C SER A 42 -21.91 -11.55 -28.12
N ALA A 43 -21.92 -10.71 -27.09
CA ALA A 43 -22.62 -9.41 -27.11
C ALA A 43 -22.09 -8.48 -28.20
N GLY A 44 -20.79 -8.52 -28.53
CA GLY A 44 -20.17 -7.71 -29.58
C GLY A 44 -20.65 -8.05 -31.00
N ALA A 45 -21.13 -9.26 -31.23
CA ALA A 45 -21.73 -9.69 -32.52
C ALA A 45 -23.24 -9.41 -32.58
N SER A 46 -23.84 -8.98 -31.47
CA SER A 46 -25.27 -8.69 -31.36
C SER A 46 -25.60 -7.34 -32.01
N GLN A 47 -26.74 -7.25 -32.67
CA GLN A 47 -27.34 -5.99 -33.15
C GLN A 47 -28.20 -5.30 -32.07
N ALA A 48 -28.03 -5.68 -30.82
CA ALA A 48 -28.79 -5.11 -29.71
C ALA A 48 -28.45 -3.63 -29.52
N ARG A 49 -29.46 -2.82 -29.20
CA ARG A 49 -29.29 -1.42 -28.84
C ARG A 49 -28.87 -1.24 -27.36
N PHE A 50 -29.21 -2.21 -26.54
CA PHE A 50 -28.91 -2.20 -25.12
C PHE A 50 -28.38 -3.58 -24.70
N VAL A 51 -27.44 -3.57 -23.77
CA VAL A 51 -27.03 -4.75 -23.04
C VAL A 51 -27.26 -4.49 -21.57
N VAL A 52 -27.96 -5.38 -20.92
CA VAL A 52 -28.24 -5.32 -19.49
C VAL A 52 -27.31 -6.30 -18.78
N PHE A 53 -26.57 -5.83 -17.82
CA PHE A 53 -25.82 -6.64 -16.88
C PHE A 53 -26.76 -7.00 -15.73
N PRO A 54 -27.32 -8.19 -15.68
CA PRO A 54 -28.15 -8.59 -14.55
C PRO A 54 -27.27 -8.66 -13.29
N PRO A 55 -27.87 -8.52 -12.11
CA PRO A 55 -27.18 -8.84 -10.89
C PRO A 55 -26.78 -10.33 -10.95
N VAL A 56 -25.49 -10.59 -11.03
CA VAL A 56 -24.96 -11.96 -10.98
C VAL A 56 -24.74 -12.32 -9.53
N ASP A 57 -25.03 -13.59 -9.19
CA ASP A 57 -24.65 -14.12 -7.89
C ASP A 57 -23.14 -13.95 -7.70
N PRO A 58 -22.67 -13.22 -6.70
CA PRO A 58 -21.24 -12.98 -6.46
C PRO A 58 -20.45 -14.26 -6.17
N TYR A 59 -21.14 -15.36 -5.86
CA TYR A 59 -20.53 -16.67 -5.69
C TYR A 59 -20.39 -17.46 -7.00
N VAL A 60 -20.89 -16.93 -8.10
CA VAL A 60 -20.75 -17.49 -9.45
C VAL A 60 -19.71 -16.70 -10.25
N ASP A 61 -19.74 -15.38 -10.18
CA ASP A 61 -18.75 -14.49 -10.82
C ASP A 61 -17.70 -14.06 -9.76
N LEU A 62 -16.67 -14.89 -9.60
CA LEU A 62 -15.60 -14.67 -8.62
C LEU A 62 -14.52 -13.68 -9.08
N ALA A 63 -14.57 -13.19 -10.32
CA ALA A 63 -13.49 -12.39 -10.93
C ALA A 63 -13.55 -10.90 -10.55
N SER A 64 -14.13 -10.54 -9.42
CA SER A 64 -14.23 -9.13 -8.99
C SER A 64 -13.93 -8.93 -7.51
N VAL A 65 -13.35 -7.77 -7.18
CA VAL A 65 -13.15 -7.36 -5.76
C VAL A 65 -14.48 -7.32 -5.00
N ALA A 66 -15.59 -7.00 -5.68
CA ALA A 66 -16.92 -7.02 -5.07
C ALA A 66 -17.37 -8.45 -4.67
N ALA A 67 -16.97 -9.48 -5.42
CA ALA A 67 -17.21 -10.87 -5.06
C ALA A 67 -16.47 -11.24 -3.77
N ILE A 68 -15.18 -10.88 -3.66
CA ILE A 68 -14.40 -11.15 -2.45
C ILE A 68 -15.00 -10.47 -1.22
N SER A 69 -15.45 -9.21 -1.36
CA SER A 69 -16.15 -8.51 -0.28
C SER A 69 -17.44 -9.23 0.15
N ARG A 70 -18.21 -9.78 -0.81
CA ARG A 70 -19.43 -10.57 -0.50
C ARG A 70 -19.11 -11.90 0.18
N ILE A 71 -17.99 -12.51 -0.18
CA ILE A 71 -17.51 -13.72 0.49
C ILE A 71 -17.16 -13.39 1.94
N ALA A 72 -16.42 -12.32 2.21
CA ALA A 72 -16.10 -11.88 3.56
C ALA A 72 -17.36 -11.58 4.39
N GLU A 73 -18.35 -10.87 3.82
CA GLU A 73 -19.65 -10.63 4.44
C GLU A 73 -20.36 -11.95 4.78
N ARG A 74 -20.36 -12.92 3.85
CA ARG A 74 -21.03 -14.22 4.05
C ARG A 74 -20.35 -15.09 5.10
N LEU A 75 -19.02 -15.10 5.14
CA LEU A 75 -18.27 -15.82 6.16
C LEU A 75 -18.56 -15.31 7.57
N ARG A 76 -18.79 -14.01 7.72
CA ARG A 76 -19.10 -13.37 9.00
C ARG A 76 -20.60 -13.27 9.33
N ALA A 77 -21.49 -13.71 8.41
CA ALA A 77 -22.93 -13.74 8.67
C ALA A 77 -23.29 -14.62 9.88
N PRO A 78 -24.45 -14.43 10.54
CA PRO A 78 -24.85 -15.21 11.72
C PRO A 78 -24.81 -16.73 11.54
N ASP A 79 -25.03 -17.20 10.31
CA ASP A 79 -24.95 -18.59 9.88
C ASP A 79 -23.69 -18.88 9.04
N GLY A 80 -22.68 -18.01 9.12
CA GLY A 80 -21.40 -18.11 8.42
C GLY A 80 -20.40 -19.01 9.16
N CYS A 81 -19.11 -18.82 8.86
CA CYS A 81 -18.03 -19.57 9.47
C CYS A 81 -17.84 -19.16 10.95
N PRO A 82 -17.91 -20.08 11.91
CA PRO A 82 -17.71 -19.76 13.32
C PRO A 82 -16.35 -19.09 13.60
N TRP A 83 -15.29 -19.56 12.94
CA TRP A 83 -13.94 -19.02 13.12
C TRP A 83 -13.85 -17.57 12.63
N ASP A 84 -14.32 -17.26 11.40
CA ASP A 84 -14.29 -15.91 10.85
C ASP A 84 -15.13 -14.92 11.66
N ARG A 85 -16.23 -15.39 12.25
CA ARG A 85 -17.11 -14.55 13.10
C ARG A 85 -16.46 -14.12 14.41
N GLU A 86 -15.55 -14.91 14.95
CA GLU A 86 -14.81 -14.60 16.18
C GLU A 86 -13.64 -13.65 15.94
N GLN A 87 -13.24 -13.44 14.67
CA GLN A 87 -12.10 -12.60 14.35
C GLN A 87 -12.36 -11.12 14.64
N THR A 88 -11.30 -10.44 15.01
CA THR A 88 -11.21 -8.99 15.21
C THR A 88 -10.04 -8.42 14.41
N HIS A 89 -9.96 -7.10 14.26
CA HIS A 89 -8.79 -6.46 13.68
C HIS A 89 -7.47 -6.88 14.35
N ALA A 90 -7.49 -7.07 15.67
CA ALA A 90 -6.31 -7.46 16.44
C ALA A 90 -5.93 -8.94 16.23
N SER A 91 -6.91 -9.85 16.18
CA SER A 91 -6.64 -11.29 15.98
C SER A 91 -6.15 -11.61 14.57
N LEU A 92 -6.57 -10.81 13.55
CA LEU A 92 -6.13 -10.98 12.16
C LEU A 92 -4.79 -10.31 11.84
N ARG A 93 -4.24 -9.51 12.76
CA ARG A 93 -2.95 -8.84 12.54
C ARG A 93 -1.79 -9.79 12.20
N PRO A 94 -1.62 -10.96 12.90
CA PRO A 94 -0.59 -11.93 12.52
C PRO A 94 -0.77 -12.47 11.10
N HIS A 95 -2.01 -12.78 10.70
CA HIS A 95 -2.30 -13.30 9.37
C HIS A 95 -1.99 -12.29 8.28
N LEU A 96 -2.38 -11.02 8.44
CA LEU A 96 -2.01 -9.97 7.48
C LEU A 96 -0.49 -9.86 7.29
N LEU A 97 0.30 -10.05 8.37
CA LEU A 97 1.76 -10.03 8.30
C LEU A 97 2.31 -11.28 7.60
N GLU A 98 1.74 -12.45 7.89
CA GLU A 98 2.08 -13.74 7.28
C GLU A 98 1.88 -13.68 5.77
N GLU A 99 0.68 -13.33 5.28
CA GLU A 99 0.37 -13.19 3.86
C GLU A 99 1.29 -12.15 3.15
N ALA A 100 1.67 -11.08 3.86
CA ALA A 100 2.61 -10.11 3.30
C ALA A 100 4.01 -10.70 3.10
N TYR A 101 4.50 -11.54 4.01
CA TYR A 101 5.79 -12.24 3.87
C TYR A 101 5.74 -13.36 2.83
N GLU A 102 4.63 -14.09 2.72
CA GLU A 102 4.45 -15.12 1.69
C GLU A 102 4.43 -14.51 0.29
N ALA A 103 3.75 -13.36 0.11
CA ALA A 103 3.83 -12.59 -1.12
C ALA A 103 5.26 -12.11 -1.45
N LEU A 104 6.05 -11.70 -0.46
CA LEU A 104 7.46 -11.34 -0.65
C LEU A 104 8.30 -12.55 -1.06
N GLU A 105 8.11 -13.71 -0.43
CA GLU A 105 8.80 -14.95 -0.80
C GLU A 105 8.46 -15.38 -2.23
N ALA A 106 7.18 -15.26 -2.63
CA ALA A 106 6.76 -15.54 -4.01
C ALA A 106 7.40 -14.57 -5.01
N LEU A 107 7.55 -13.29 -4.67
CA LEU A 107 8.28 -12.30 -5.48
C LEU A 107 9.76 -12.67 -5.62
N ASP A 108 10.42 -13.02 -4.52
CA ASP A 108 11.86 -13.37 -4.51
C ASP A 108 12.14 -14.65 -5.31
N SER A 109 11.22 -15.61 -5.29
CA SER A 109 11.33 -16.85 -6.08
C SER A 109 11.06 -16.64 -7.58
N GLY A 110 10.40 -15.54 -7.96
CA GLY A 110 9.96 -15.30 -9.34
C GLY A 110 8.79 -16.18 -9.79
N ASP A 111 8.14 -16.91 -8.87
CA ASP A 111 6.98 -17.76 -9.14
C ASP A 111 5.70 -16.91 -9.23
N LEU A 112 5.29 -16.58 -10.46
CA LEU A 112 4.11 -15.74 -10.70
C LEU A 112 2.78 -16.43 -10.36
N ASP A 113 2.70 -17.76 -10.40
CA ASP A 113 1.49 -18.48 -10.02
C ASP A 113 1.33 -18.43 -8.51
N ARG A 114 2.39 -18.70 -7.75
CA ARG A 114 2.39 -18.51 -6.29
C ARG A 114 2.10 -17.05 -5.91
N LEU A 115 2.75 -16.09 -6.56
CA LEU A 115 2.50 -14.66 -6.30
C LEU A 115 1.03 -14.28 -6.52
N ARG A 116 0.37 -14.83 -7.53
CA ARG A 116 -1.07 -14.61 -7.77
C ARG A 116 -1.90 -15.10 -6.58
N ASP A 117 -1.57 -16.26 -6.04
CA ASP A 117 -2.30 -16.86 -4.95
C ASP A 117 -2.10 -16.05 -3.66
N GLU A 118 -0.87 -15.68 -3.30
CA GLU A 118 -0.56 -14.86 -2.12
C GLU A 118 -1.15 -13.41 -2.21
N LEU A 119 -1.20 -12.84 -3.41
CA LEU A 119 -1.91 -11.57 -3.63
C LEU A 119 -3.43 -11.72 -3.43
N GLY A 120 -3.99 -12.90 -3.69
CA GLY A 120 -5.38 -13.25 -3.39
C GLY A 120 -5.63 -13.26 -1.89
N ASP A 121 -4.74 -13.86 -1.11
CA ASP A 121 -4.84 -13.94 0.35
C ASP A 121 -4.67 -12.55 0.99
N LEU A 122 -3.73 -11.73 0.52
CA LEU A 122 -3.67 -10.31 0.90
C LEU A 122 -4.95 -9.54 0.57
N LEU A 123 -5.56 -9.80 -0.58
CA LEU A 123 -6.83 -9.17 -0.96
C LEU A 123 -7.96 -9.60 -0.03
N PHE A 124 -7.97 -10.87 0.42
CA PHE A 124 -8.92 -11.35 1.40
C PHE A 124 -8.71 -10.67 2.76
N GLN A 125 -7.46 -10.49 3.23
CA GLN A 125 -7.18 -9.72 4.45
C GLN A 125 -7.75 -8.29 4.36
N ILE A 126 -7.61 -7.62 3.23
CA ILE A 126 -8.21 -6.30 3.02
C ILE A 126 -9.73 -6.36 3.11
N ALA A 127 -10.37 -7.36 2.47
CA ALA A 127 -11.82 -7.48 2.43
C ALA A 127 -12.41 -7.80 3.82
N ILE A 128 -11.80 -8.71 4.58
CA ILE A 128 -12.29 -9.08 5.91
C ILE A 128 -12.11 -7.94 6.92
N HIS A 129 -11.01 -7.20 6.84
CA HIS A 129 -10.82 -5.99 7.65
C HIS A 129 -11.82 -4.88 7.30
N ALA A 130 -12.16 -4.70 6.02
CA ALA A 130 -13.19 -3.76 5.60
C ALA A 130 -14.59 -4.21 6.05
N GLN A 131 -14.86 -5.52 6.09
CA GLN A 131 -16.11 -6.07 6.60
C GLN A 131 -16.25 -5.86 8.11
N LEU A 132 -15.19 -6.07 8.89
CA LEU A 132 -15.15 -5.76 10.32
C LEU A 132 -15.48 -4.29 10.58
N ALA A 133 -14.84 -3.38 9.83
CA ALA A 133 -15.08 -1.95 9.95
C ALA A 133 -16.53 -1.57 9.55
N HIS A 134 -17.09 -2.26 8.56
CA HIS A 134 -18.48 -2.08 8.16
C HIS A 134 -19.46 -2.49 9.27
N GLU A 135 -19.21 -3.60 9.95
CA GLU A 135 -20.00 -4.07 11.09
C GLU A 135 -19.96 -3.08 12.28
N GLU A 136 -18.84 -2.36 12.44
CA GLU A 136 -18.70 -1.28 13.43
C GLU A 136 -19.29 0.06 12.96
N GLY A 137 -19.80 0.14 11.73
CA GLY A 137 -20.35 1.36 11.13
C GLY A 137 -19.32 2.43 10.79
N ALA A 138 -18.03 2.03 10.63
CA ALA A 138 -16.93 2.96 10.39
C ALA A 138 -16.71 3.24 8.89
N PHE A 139 -16.42 2.23 8.10
CA PHE A 139 -16.23 2.31 6.64
C PHE A 139 -16.40 0.92 6.00
N ASP A 140 -16.50 0.90 4.67
CA ASP A 140 -16.58 -0.33 3.88
C ASP A 140 -15.46 -0.43 2.83
N ILE A 141 -15.46 -1.52 2.05
CA ILE A 141 -14.46 -1.74 0.98
C ILE A 141 -14.54 -0.67 -0.12
N ALA A 142 -15.72 -0.08 -0.37
CA ALA A 142 -15.85 0.98 -1.36
C ALA A 142 -15.19 2.28 -0.89
N ASP A 143 -15.21 2.55 0.41
CA ASP A 143 -14.50 3.68 1.01
C ASP A 143 -12.98 3.48 0.93
N VAL A 144 -12.49 2.26 1.19
CA VAL A 144 -11.07 1.90 1.01
C VAL A 144 -10.64 2.13 -0.44
N ALA A 145 -11.40 1.61 -1.40
CA ALA A 145 -11.11 1.76 -2.83
C ALA A 145 -11.16 3.23 -3.27
N ARG A 146 -12.17 3.99 -2.83
CA ARG A 146 -12.32 5.42 -3.13
C ARG A 146 -11.13 6.22 -2.63
N ARG A 147 -10.75 6.05 -1.35
CA ARG A 147 -9.61 6.75 -0.77
C ARG A 147 -8.29 6.43 -1.47
N LEU A 148 -8.09 5.17 -1.85
CA LEU A 148 -6.92 4.77 -2.64
C LEU A 148 -6.94 5.44 -4.01
N GLY A 149 -8.07 5.39 -4.74
CA GLY A 149 -8.22 5.99 -6.06
C GLY A 149 -7.97 7.51 -6.05
N GLU A 150 -8.61 8.23 -5.15
CA GLU A 150 -8.40 9.68 -4.97
C GLU A 150 -6.92 10.02 -4.69
N LYS A 151 -6.27 9.23 -3.82
CA LYS A 151 -4.84 9.39 -3.52
C LYS A 151 -3.97 9.14 -4.75
N LEU A 152 -4.23 8.10 -5.52
CA LEU A 152 -3.45 7.78 -6.72
C LEU A 152 -3.62 8.84 -7.80
N ILE A 153 -4.84 9.30 -8.06
CA ILE A 153 -5.14 10.37 -9.03
C ILE A 153 -4.39 11.64 -8.63
N ARG A 154 -4.55 12.09 -7.38
CA ARG A 154 -3.90 13.29 -6.87
C ARG A 154 -2.36 13.23 -6.93
N ARG A 155 -1.76 12.05 -6.73
CA ARG A 155 -0.30 11.86 -6.78
C ARG A 155 0.27 11.71 -8.19
N HIS A 156 -0.58 11.54 -9.20
CA HIS A 156 -0.17 11.37 -10.59
C HIS A 156 -0.85 12.39 -11.52
N PRO A 157 -0.74 13.70 -11.23
CA PRO A 157 -1.41 14.72 -12.03
C PRO A 157 -0.89 14.75 -13.48
N HIS A 158 0.34 14.32 -13.71
CA HIS A 158 0.93 14.15 -15.04
C HIS A 158 0.22 13.07 -15.89
N VAL A 159 -0.44 12.10 -15.24
CA VAL A 159 -1.20 11.04 -15.92
C VAL A 159 -2.67 11.41 -16.08
N PHE A 160 -3.28 11.94 -15.03
CA PHE A 160 -4.73 12.11 -14.97
C PHE A 160 -5.20 13.53 -15.32
N GLU A 161 -4.34 14.55 -15.15
CA GLU A 161 -4.69 15.95 -15.35
C GLU A 161 -3.85 16.64 -16.44
N GLY A 162 -2.92 15.92 -17.07
CA GLY A 162 -2.05 16.48 -18.12
C GLY A 162 -1.03 17.52 -17.63
N VAL A 163 -0.78 17.58 -16.32
CA VAL A 163 0.20 18.51 -15.74
C VAL A 163 1.60 18.09 -16.12
N ALA A 164 2.41 19.02 -16.64
CA ALA A 164 3.80 18.74 -17.00
C ALA A 164 4.63 18.38 -15.75
N ILE A 165 5.60 17.47 -15.93
CA ILE A 165 6.57 17.14 -14.88
C ILE A 165 7.54 18.30 -14.74
N GLU A 166 7.55 18.98 -13.60
CA GLU A 166 8.42 20.09 -13.29
C GLU A 166 9.90 19.66 -13.32
N GLY A 167 10.70 20.33 -14.18
CA GLY A 167 12.13 20.04 -14.31
C GLY A 167 12.49 18.63 -14.80
N GLY A 168 11.50 17.82 -15.24
CA GLY A 168 11.71 16.43 -15.66
C GLY A 168 11.93 15.44 -14.48
N ASP A 169 11.85 15.89 -13.23
CA ASP A 169 12.04 15.05 -12.06
C ASP A 169 10.70 14.64 -11.44
N LEU A 170 10.20 13.48 -11.90
CA LEU A 170 8.96 12.87 -11.40
C LEU A 170 9.03 12.53 -9.90
N LEU A 171 10.20 12.11 -9.43
CA LEU A 171 10.38 11.71 -8.04
C LEU A 171 10.27 12.92 -7.10
N ALA A 172 10.89 14.04 -7.47
CA ALA A 172 10.79 15.29 -6.72
C ALA A 172 9.34 15.82 -6.66
N GLN A 173 8.61 15.76 -7.79
CA GLN A 173 7.20 16.15 -7.83
C GLN A 173 6.35 15.26 -6.90
N TRP A 174 6.53 13.96 -6.95
CA TRP A 174 5.80 13.01 -6.12
C TRP A 174 6.09 13.19 -4.62
N GLU A 175 7.35 13.44 -4.27
CA GLU A 175 7.75 13.71 -2.89
C GLU A 175 7.19 15.05 -2.37
N ARG A 176 7.09 16.08 -3.23
CA ARG A 176 6.44 17.34 -2.86
C ARG A 176 4.97 17.11 -2.51
N ILE A 177 4.23 16.40 -3.36
CA ILE A 177 2.82 16.09 -3.13
C ILE A 177 2.65 15.30 -1.81
N LYS A 178 3.48 14.29 -1.56
CA LYS A 178 3.47 13.54 -0.30
C LYS A 178 3.76 14.40 0.94
N ARG A 179 4.63 15.39 0.81
CA ARG A 179 4.95 16.33 1.88
C ARG A 179 3.76 17.23 2.20
N GLU A 180 3.10 17.74 1.18
CA GLU A 180 1.87 18.54 1.32
C GLU A 180 0.76 17.75 2.02
N GLU A 181 0.58 16.47 1.68
CA GLU A 181 -0.39 15.57 2.35
C GLU A 181 -0.08 15.34 3.83
N ARG A 182 1.19 15.44 4.21
CA ARG A 182 1.66 15.26 5.59
C ARG A 182 1.94 16.58 6.30
N ALA A 183 1.37 17.67 5.83
CA ALA A 183 1.54 18.97 6.45
C ALA A 183 1.17 18.90 7.94
N GLY A 184 2.17 19.16 8.81
CA GLY A 184 2.05 19.04 10.27
C GLY A 184 2.64 17.77 10.89
N GLU A 185 3.01 16.76 10.08
CA GLU A 185 3.87 15.68 10.54
C GLU A 185 5.33 16.12 10.44
N GLY A 186 6.17 15.79 11.43
CA GLY A 186 7.60 16.06 11.38
C GLY A 186 8.31 15.35 10.23
N VAL A 187 9.58 15.65 9.98
CA VAL A 187 10.41 15.07 8.91
C VAL A 187 10.29 13.55 8.83
N LEU A 188 10.23 12.88 9.97
CA LEU A 188 10.13 11.42 10.08
C LEU A 188 8.69 10.90 10.12
N GLY A 189 7.68 11.78 9.96
CA GLY A 189 6.27 11.41 10.02
C GLY A 189 5.87 10.29 9.05
N GLY A 190 4.97 9.40 9.48
CA GLY A 190 4.45 8.30 8.67
C GLY A 190 5.43 7.14 8.41
N VAL A 191 6.48 6.96 9.24
CA VAL A 191 7.21 5.69 9.34
C VAL A 191 6.49 4.82 10.38
N PRO A 192 5.90 3.67 10.02
CA PRO A 192 5.23 2.81 10.98
C PRO A 192 6.21 2.32 12.06
N LYS A 193 5.73 2.27 13.32
CA LYS A 193 6.57 1.87 14.46
C LYS A 193 6.87 0.37 14.50
N ASP A 194 6.02 -0.41 13.85
CA ASP A 194 6.09 -1.88 13.88
C ASP A 194 6.84 -2.47 12.67
N LEU A 195 7.55 -1.64 11.90
CA LEU A 195 8.43 -2.13 10.84
C LEU A 195 9.61 -2.91 11.45
N PRO A 196 10.16 -3.93 10.73
CA PRO A 196 11.46 -4.52 11.05
C PRO A 196 12.52 -3.43 11.22
N ALA A 197 13.39 -3.56 12.23
CA ALA A 197 14.25 -2.44 12.65
C ALA A 197 15.23 -1.97 11.57
N LEU A 198 15.77 -2.89 10.75
CA LEU A 198 16.61 -2.53 9.60
C LEU A 198 15.84 -1.71 8.57
N PHE A 199 14.64 -2.14 8.19
CA PHE A 199 13.81 -1.42 7.24
C PHE A 199 13.34 -0.07 7.78
N ALA A 200 13.02 0.00 9.08
CA ALA A 200 12.72 1.26 9.75
C ALA A 200 13.94 2.21 9.73
N ALA A 201 15.16 1.70 10.02
CA ALA A 201 16.40 2.49 9.99
C ALA A 201 16.63 3.10 8.60
N GLU A 202 16.50 2.30 7.54
CA GLU A 202 16.64 2.78 6.16
C GLU A 202 15.64 3.92 5.87
N ARG A 203 14.35 3.73 6.17
CA ARG A 203 13.32 4.74 5.93
C ARG A 203 13.52 6.02 6.73
N LEU A 204 13.95 5.91 8.00
CA LEU A 204 14.24 7.06 8.84
C LEU A 204 15.43 7.86 8.31
N GLN A 205 16.52 7.19 7.97
CA GLN A 205 17.72 7.83 7.43
C GLN A 205 17.48 8.48 6.06
N GLU A 206 16.75 7.80 5.16
CA GLU A 206 16.33 8.36 3.88
C GLU A 206 15.57 9.69 4.05
N ARG A 207 14.62 9.75 4.98
CA ARG A 207 13.83 10.96 5.22
C ARG A 207 14.66 12.08 5.85
N ALA A 208 15.49 11.75 6.82
CA ALA A 208 16.38 12.73 7.45
C ALA A 208 17.40 13.31 6.47
N ALA A 209 17.96 12.49 5.57
CA ALA A 209 18.90 12.92 4.55
C ALA A 209 18.31 13.96 3.59
N ARG A 210 17.01 13.93 3.31
CA ARG A 210 16.31 14.90 2.44
C ARG A 210 16.39 16.34 2.97
N VAL A 211 16.50 16.49 4.29
CA VAL A 211 16.69 17.79 4.96
C VAL A 211 18.11 17.92 5.51
N ARG A 212 19.04 17.15 4.98
CA ARG A 212 20.48 17.13 5.34
C ARG A 212 20.76 16.78 6.81
N MET A 213 19.82 16.17 7.51
CA MET A 213 20.02 15.61 8.84
C MET A 213 20.68 14.24 8.69
N VAL A 214 22.00 14.23 8.58
CA VAL A 214 22.79 12.99 8.52
C VAL A 214 23.48 12.80 9.87
N PRO A 215 23.16 11.73 10.62
CA PRO A 215 23.85 11.45 11.89
C PRO A 215 25.35 11.23 11.64
N PRO A 216 26.21 11.60 12.61
CA PRO A 216 27.61 11.23 12.54
C PRO A 216 27.73 9.71 12.42
N ARG A 217 28.48 9.25 11.41
CA ARG A 217 28.73 7.82 11.21
C ARG A 217 29.87 7.40 12.13
N ILE A 218 29.76 6.19 12.66
CA ILE A 218 30.91 5.48 13.24
C ILE A 218 31.83 5.14 12.06
N ASP A 219 33.13 5.45 12.16
CA ASP A 219 34.10 4.98 11.19
C ASP A 219 34.13 3.45 11.25
N LEU A 220 33.50 2.81 10.28
CA LEU A 220 33.61 1.37 10.13
C LEU A 220 35.01 1.08 9.61
N PRO A 221 35.73 0.09 10.20
CA PRO A 221 37.09 -0.26 9.77
C PRO A 221 37.11 -0.99 8.41
N VAL A 222 35.97 -1.05 7.71
CA VAL A 222 35.77 -1.78 6.48
C VAL A 222 34.90 -0.95 5.52
N ASP A 223 35.24 -0.96 4.25
CA ASP A 223 34.36 -0.45 3.19
C ASP A 223 33.25 -1.46 2.94
N VAL A 224 32.01 -1.00 2.96
CA VAL A 224 30.83 -1.82 2.66
C VAL A 224 30.43 -1.51 1.22
N ASP A 225 31.11 -2.16 0.28
CA ASP A 225 30.94 -1.97 -1.18
C ASP A 225 30.33 -3.19 -1.88
N ASP A 226 30.13 -4.29 -1.15
CA ASP A 226 29.56 -5.53 -1.63
C ASP A 226 28.37 -5.97 -0.75
N PRO A 227 27.19 -6.25 -1.36
CA PRO A 227 26.01 -6.71 -0.63
C PRO A 227 26.21 -8.04 0.11
N GLU A 228 27.00 -8.98 -0.44
CA GLU A 228 27.28 -10.26 0.19
C GLU A 228 28.10 -10.05 1.50
N PHE A 229 29.15 -9.24 1.41
CA PHE A 229 29.95 -8.86 2.58
C PHE A 229 29.09 -8.11 3.63
N LEU A 230 28.19 -7.20 3.20
CA LEU A 230 27.29 -6.53 4.13
C LEU A 230 26.38 -7.54 4.84
N GLY A 231 25.85 -8.53 4.12
CA GLY A 231 25.03 -9.60 4.69
C GLY A 231 25.79 -10.39 5.76
N GLU A 232 27.02 -10.81 5.47
CA GLU A 232 27.89 -11.51 6.42
C GLU A 232 28.20 -10.66 7.66
N LEU A 233 28.53 -9.39 7.48
CA LEU A 233 28.79 -8.46 8.57
C LEU A 233 27.58 -8.30 9.49
N LEU A 234 26.38 -8.14 8.91
CA LEU A 234 25.16 -8.05 9.69
C LEU A 234 24.86 -9.35 10.44
N PHE A 235 25.08 -10.50 9.80
CA PHE A 235 24.92 -11.81 10.41
C PHE A 235 25.86 -12.00 11.60
N ASP A 236 27.14 -11.64 11.44
CA ASP A 236 28.16 -11.72 12.50
C ASP A 236 27.81 -10.78 13.67
N LEU A 237 27.33 -9.56 13.38
CA LEU A 237 26.88 -8.62 14.42
C LEU A 237 25.71 -9.18 15.22
N VAL A 238 24.73 -9.85 14.56
CA VAL A 238 23.63 -10.55 15.23
C VAL A 238 24.17 -11.70 16.09
N GLY A 239 25.16 -12.47 15.58
CA GLY A 239 25.84 -13.53 16.32
C GLY A 239 26.52 -13.00 17.58
N ALA A 240 27.29 -11.93 17.47
CA ALA A 240 27.95 -11.28 18.58
C ALA A 240 26.97 -10.72 19.62
N ALA A 241 25.88 -10.11 19.18
CA ALA A 241 24.81 -9.63 20.05
C ALA A 241 24.22 -10.79 20.87
N ARG A 242 23.91 -11.91 20.20
CA ARG A 242 23.35 -13.11 20.84
C ARG A 242 24.28 -13.70 21.90
N GLU A 243 25.58 -13.75 21.64
CA GLU A 243 26.58 -14.23 22.60
C GLU A 243 26.65 -13.37 23.86
N GLN A 244 26.38 -12.09 23.76
CA GLN A 244 26.30 -11.16 24.88
C GLN A 244 24.89 -11.09 25.53
N GLY A 245 23.90 -11.89 25.02
CA GLY A 245 22.54 -11.90 25.53
C GLY A 245 21.72 -10.70 25.09
N PHE A 246 22.12 -9.99 24.02
CA PHE A 246 21.35 -8.88 23.44
C PHE A 246 20.46 -9.37 22.28
N ASP A 247 19.27 -8.80 22.18
CA ASP A 247 18.42 -8.94 21.02
C ASP A 247 18.77 -7.83 20.01
N ALA A 248 19.29 -8.22 18.84
CA ALA A 248 19.77 -7.27 17.83
C ALA A 248 18.64 -6.43 17.20
N GLU A 249 17.46 -7.02 17.00
CA GLU A 249 16.29 -6.32 16.48
C GLU A 249 15.82 -5.25 17.46
N THR A 250 15.73 -5.59 18.76
CA THR A 250 15.38 -4.64 19.81
C THR A 250 16.43 -3.55 19.94
N ALA A 251 17.71 -3.90 19.93
CA ALA A 251 18.82 -2.93 20.04
C ALA A 251 18.79 -1.90 18.89
N LEU A 252 18.53 -2.35 17.65
CA LEU A 252 18.41 -1.45 16.51
C LEU A 252 17.11 -0.64 16.55
N ARG A 253 16.00 -1.23 17.01
CA ARG A 253 14.74 -0.52 17.25
C ARG A 253 14.92 0.64 18.24
N GLU A 254 15.61 0.40 19.35
CA GLU A 254 15.94 1.44 20.32
C GLU A 254 16.87 2.52 19.75
N ALA A 255 17.83 2.14 18.89
CA ALA A 255 18.68 3.10 18.18
C ALA A 255 17.85 3.98 17.24
N ASN A 256 16.90 3.41 16.50
CA ASN A 256 15.96 4.13 15.66
C ASN A 256 15.10 5.12 16.48
N GLU A 257 14.63 4.71 17.67
CA GLU A 257 13.89 5.60 18.56
C GLU A 257 14.74 6.78 19.07
N ARG A 258 15.99 6.51 19.45
CA ARG A 258 16.93 7.59 19.86
C ARG A 258 17.16 8.57 18.71
N PHE A 259 17.32 8.06 17.50
CA PHE A 259 17.47 8.87 16.29
C PHE A 259 16.21 9.74 16.05
N MET A 260 15.01 9.17 16.11
CA MET A 260 13.77 9.92 15.95
C MET A 260 13.61 11.04 16.98
N LYS A 261 13.93 10.75 18.24
CA LYS A 261 13.88 11.76 19.33
C LYS A 261 14.88 12.90 19.08
N HIS A 262 16.06 12.58 18.53
CA HIS A 262 17.05 13.60 18.19
C HIS A 262 16.56 14.47 17.03
N VAL A 263 16.07 13.89 15.95
CA VAL A 263 15.49 14.65 14.82
C VAL A 263 14.40 15.59 15.31
N ALA A 264 13.50 15.14 16.18
CA ALA A 264 12.45 15.99 16.75
C ALA A 264 13.00 17.18 17.55
N ARG A 265 14.14 17.03 18.24
CA ARG A 265 14.83 18.15 18.90
C ARG A 265 15.38 19.15 17.90
N VAL A 266 16.05 18.66 16.84
CA VAL A 266 16.55 19.50 15.74
C VAL A 266 15.40 20.29 15.08
N GLU A 267 14.28 19.66 14.77
CA GLU A 267 13.09 20.31 14.23
C GLU A 267 12.54 21.41 15.16
N THR A 268 12.49 21.09 16.47
CA THR A 268 12.01 22.05 17.49
C THR A 268 12.93 23.25 17.57
N ARG A 269 14.25 23.05 17.53
CA ARG A 269 15.23 24.13 17.55
C ARG A 269 15.13 25.00 16.30
N ALA A 270 15.08 24.41 15.09
CA ALA A 270 14.92 25.13 13.84
C ALA A 270 13.63 25.98 13.84
N ARG A 271 12.53 25.44 14.38
CA ARG A 271 11.27 26.17 14.54
C ARG A 271 11.41 27.37 15.50
N THR A 272 12.14 27.19 16.59
CA THR A 272 12.41 28.26 17.57
C THR A 272 13.24 29.38 16.92
N ASP A 273 14.18 29.04 16.06
CA ASP A 273 15.00 29.97 15.30
C ASP A 273 14.23 30.63 14.13
N GLY A 274 12.97 30.23 13.90
CA GLY A 274 12.11 30.74 12.81
C GLY A 274 12.61 30.38 11.42
N ARG A 275 13.40 29.31 11.28
CA ARG A 275 14.02 28.86 10.04
C ARG A 275 13.45 27.51 9.56
N ALA A 276 13.19 27.41 8.27
CA ALA A 276 12.88 26.14 7.64
C ALA A 276 14.13 25.25 7.56
N LEU A 277 14.00 23.94 7.80
CA LEU A 277 15.12 22.99 7.80
C LEU A 277 15.91 23.00 6.49
N GLU A 278 15.22 23.15 5.38
CA GLU A 278 15.81 23.21 4.04
C GLU A 278 16.72 24.44 3.84
N SER A 279 16.56 25.48 4.67
CA SER A 279 17.36 26.69 4.60
C SER A 279 18.74 26.58 5.24
N TYR A 280 18.98 25.51 6.00
CA TYR A 280 20.28 25.26 6.63
C TYR A 280 21.25 24.67 5.61
N SER A 281 22.50 25.18 5.58
CA SER A 281 23.59 24.51 4.88
C SER A 281 23.96 23.19 5.57
N ALA A 282 24.78 22.36 4.93
CA ALA A 282 25.22 21.09 5.52
C ALA A 282 26.01 21.31 6.84
N ASP A 283 26.85 22.34 6.88
CA ASP A 283 27.65 22.66 8.07
C ASP A 283 26.80 23.23 9.21
N GLU A 284 25.84 24.10 8.89
CA GLU A 284 24.86 24.62 9.86
C GLU A 284 23.98 23.49 10.42
N MET A 285 23.55 22.57 9.58
CA MET A 285 22.77 21.41 10.03
C MET A 285 23.57 20.49 10.93
N ARG A 286 24.85 20.28 10.63
CA ARG A 286 25.76 19.51 11.51
C ARG A 286 25.94 20.20 12.85
N ALA A 287 26.19 21.52 12.87
CA ALA A 287 26.30 22.27 14.11
C ALA A 287 25.02 22.20 14.94
N LEU A 288 23.85 22.35 14.30
CA LEU A 288 22.54 22.22 14.93
C LEU A 288 22.30 20.80 15.52
N TRP A 289 22.72 19.78 14.78
CA TRP A 289 22.70 18.39 15.25
C TRP A 289 23.53 18.20 16.51
N ASP A 290 24.77 18.66 16.51
CA ASP A 290 25.70 18.54 17.64
C ASP A 290 25.19 19.30 18.87
N GLU A 291 24.63 20.51 18.68
CA GLU A 291 24.04 21.31 19.78
C GLU A 291 22.84 20.61 20.44
N THR A 292 22.07 19.84 19.67
CA THR A 292 20.87 19.16 20.17
C THR A 292 21.12 17.73 20.66
N THR A 293 22.37 17.26 20.62
CA THR A 293 22.77 15.91 21.08
C THR A 293 22.78 15.77 22.60
N GLN A 294 22.79 16.87 23.35
CA GLN A 294 22.75 16.88 24.84
C GLN A 294 21.28 16.74 25.33
#